data_c884022e3223b8c67b81af89946b6a7f
#
_entry.id   c884022e3223b8c67b81af89946b6a7f
#
_cell.length_a   1.000
_cell.length_b   1.000
_cell.length_c   1.000
_cell.angle_alpha   90.00
_cell.angle_beta   90.00
_cell.angle_gamma   90.00
#
_symmetry.space_group_name_H-M   'P 1'
#
loop_
_entity.id
_entity.type
_entity.pdbx_description
1 polymer ?
#
loop_
_entity_poly.entity_id
_entity_poly.type
_entity_poly.pdbx_seq_one_letter_code
_entity_poly.pdbx_strand_id
1 'polypeptide(L)'
;MTSYLLFKSLHLIAVISWMAGLLYLPRIFVYHSENMKNKEVCAVFKIMERKLFNFIMTPALVSSWLFGLILISIVGFESLGSKWLQIKLTLVILLTFYHFYLGTILANFKNDINKKTPKFYRYLNEVPTIILILIVFIVIFKPI
;
A
#
# COMPACT_ATOMS: atom_id res chain seq x y z
N MET A 1 -1.81 -7.29 28.09
CA MET A 1 -3.12 -7.02 27.43
C MET A 1 -3.21 -5.59 26.90
N THR A 2 -2.94 -4.59 27.71
CA THR A 2 -2.97 -3.18 27.26
C THR A 2 -1.96 -2.91 26.16
N SER A 3 -0.73 -3.44 26.28
CA SER A 3 0.30 -3.28 25.23
C SER A 3 -0.15 -3.89 23.91
N TYR A 4 -0.76 -5.06 23.94
CA TYR A 4 -1.29 -5.73 22.75
C TYR A 4 -2.34 -4.86 22.06
N LEU A 5 -3.30 -4.32 22.83
CA LEU A 5 -4.36 -3.47 22.27
C LEU A 5 -3.81 -2.18 21.71
N LEU A 6 -2.81 -1.58 22.38
CA LEU A 6 -2.17 -0.36 21.90
C LEU A 6 -1.48 -0.59 20.56
N PHE A 7 -0.61 -1.60 20.46
CA PHE A 7 0.12 -1.88 19.22
C PHE A 7 -0.80 -2.38 18.11
N LYS A 8 -1.87 -3.09 18.46
CA LYS A 8 -2.88 -3.50 17.48
C LYS A 8 -3.58 -2.27 16.88
N SER A 9 -3.92 -1.28 17.72
CA SER A 9 -4.54 -0.03 17.27
C SER A 9 -3.60 0.76 16.38
N LEU A 10 -2.33 0.90 16.76
CA LEU A 10 -1.33 1.61 15.99
C LEU A 10 -1.07 0.91 14.64
N HIS A 11 -1.01 -0.42 14.65
CA HIS A 11 -0.86 -1.22 13.44
C HIS A 11 -2.04 -1.00 12.49
N LEU A 12 -3.25 -1.02 13.02
CA LEU A 12 -4.45 -0.81 12.22
C LEU A 12 -4.48 0.58 11.59
N ILE A 13 -4.13 1.61 12.35
CA ILE A 13 -4.05 2.98 11.84
C ILE A 13 -3.04 3.06 10.69
N ALA A 14 -1.86 2.47 10.88
CA ALA A 14 -0.81 2.46 9.85
C ALA A 14 -1.27 1.71 8.59
N VAL A 15 -1.92 0.56 8.75
CA VAL A 15 -2.44 -0.23 7.64
C VAL A 15 -3.50 0.54 6.86
N ILE A 16 -4.43 1.19 7.55
CA ILE A 16 -5.48 1.97 6.89
C ILE A 16 -4.85 3.10 6.08
N SER A 17 -3.89 3.82 6.66
CA SER A 17 -3.20 4.92 5.97
C SER A 17 -2.45 4.43 4.74
N TRP A 18 -1.73 3.30 4.87
CA TRP A 18 -0.99 2.71 3.77
C TRP A 18 -1.92 2.26 2.64
N MET A 19 -2.99 1.55 2.99
CA MET A 19 -3.96 1.07 2.00
C MET A 19 -4.68 2.21 1.30
N ALA A 20 -5.01 3.28 2.02
CA ALA A 20 -5.62 4.46 1.41
C ALA A 20 -4.71 5.03 0.32
N GLY A 21 -3.41 5.14 0.61
CA GLY A 21 -2.43 5.61 -0.37
C GLY A 21 -2.28 4.66 -1.56
N LEU A 22 -2.19 3.36 -1.29
CA LEU A 22 -2.05 2.34 -2.34
C LEU A 22 -3.26 2.32 -3.29
N LEU A 23 -4.44 2.62 -2.77
CA LEU A 23 -5.66 2.66 -3.57
C LEU A 23 -5.82 3.99 -4.32
N TYR A 24 -5.23 5.06 -3.81
CA TYR A 24 -5.42 6.39 -4.38
C TYR A 24 -4.34 6.77 -5.39
N LEU A 25 -3.08 6.41 -5.14
CA LEU A 25 -1.97 6.83 -6.01
C LEU A 25 -2.15 6.38 -7.47
N PRO A 26 -2.52 5.12 -7.77
CA PRO A 26 -2.76 4.73 -9.16
C PRO A 26 -3.87 5.53 -9.82
N ARG A 27 -4.85 5.97 -9.04
CA ARG A 27 -5.94 6.82 -9.55
C ARG A 27 -5.40 8.18 -9.99
N ILE A 28 -4.47 8.75 -9.22
CA ILE A 28 -3.80 9.98 -9.63
C ILE A 28 -3.01 9.75 -10.92
N PHE A 29 -2.34 8.59 -11.05
CA PHE A 29 -1.62 8.24 -12.27
C PHE A 29 -2.53 8.17 -13.49
N VAL A 30 -3.77 7.70 -13.33
CA VAL A 30 -4.76 7.71 -14.41
C VAL A 30 -4.97 9.12 -14.93
N TYR A 31 -5.28 10.04 -14.03
CA TYR A 31 -5.53 11.43 -14.41
C TYR A 31 -4.28 12.12 -14.95
N HIS A 32 -3.13 11.83 -14.36
CA HIS A 32 -1.86 12.37 -14.84
C HIS A 32 -1.59 11.92 -16.27
N SER A 33 -1.78 10.63 -16.56
CA SER A 33 -1.55 10.08 -17.90
C SER A 33 -2.56 10.60 -18.94
N GLU A 34 -3.77 10.97 -18.51
CA GLU A 34 -4.77 11.58 -19.38
C GLU A 34 -4.47 13.03 -19.73
N ASN A 35 -3.61 13.70 -18.94
CA ASN A 35 -3.34 15.13 -19.08
C ASN A 35 -1.86 15.43 -19.37
N MET A 36 -1.15 14.49 -19.98
CA MET A 36 0.29 14.62 -20.22
C MET A 36 0.68 15.85 -21.03
N LYS A 37 -0.23 16.36 -21.86
CA LYS A 37 0.02 17.55 -22.70
C LYS A 37 -0.14 18.86 -21.93
N ASN A 38 -0.79 18.84 -20.77
CA ASN A 38 -1.03 20.03 -19.96
C ASN A 38 0.04 20.12 -18.87
N LYS A 39 1.07 20.93 -19.11
CA LYS A 39 2.21 21.03 -18.21
C LYS A 39 1.85 21.56 -16.82
N GLU A 40 0.91 22.49 -16.74
CA GLU A 40 0.48 23.05 -15.44
C GLU A 40 -0.21 22.01 -14.57
N VAL A 41 -1.11 21.23 -15.17
CA VAL A 41 -1.83 20.16 -14.48
C VAL A 41 -0.85 19.06 -14.08
N CYS A 42 0.08 18.68 -14.96
CA CYS A 42 1.10 17.68 -14.66
C CYS A 42 1.98 18.11 -13.49
N ALA A 43 2.31 19.40 -13.38
CA ALA A 43 3.10 19.90 -12.25
C ALA A 43 2.38 19.70 -10.93
N VAL A 44 1.06 19.94 -10.90
CA VAL A 44 0.23 19.71 -9.72
C VAL A 44 0.19 18.22 -9.38
N PHE A 45 -0.03 17.35 -10.34
CA PHE A 45 -0.05 15.90 -10.12
C PHE A 45 1.29 15.38 -9.59
N LYS A 46 2.41 15.89 -10.09
CA LYS A 46 3.73 15.51 -9.58
C LYS A 46 3.88 15.83 -8.11
N ILE A 47 3.39 16.98 -7.67
CA ILE A 47 3.43 17.37 -6.26
C ILE A 47 2.55 16.44 -5.43
N MET A 48 1.33 16.17 -5.89
CA MET A 48 0.38 15.29 -5.19
C MET A 48 0.95 13.89 -5.03
N GLU A 49 1.48 13.33 -6.11
CA GLU A 49 2.06 11.99 -6.13
C GLU A 49 3.25 11.88 -5.17
N ARG A 50 4.14 12.85 -5.24
CA ARG A 50 5.33 12.87 -4.38
C ARG A 50 4.98 12.97 -2.91
N LYS A 51 4.06 13.88 -2.56
CA LYS A 51 3.66 14.06 -1.17
C LYS A 51 2.91 12.84 -0.64
N LEU A 52 2.02 12.28 -1.42
CA LEU A 52 1.30 11.08 -1.02
C LEU A 52 2.27 9.92 -0.77
N PHE A 53 3.18 9.67 -1.70
CA PHE A 53 4.11 8.55 -1.61
C PHE A 53 5.12 8.75 -0.46
N ASN A 54 5.77 9.91 -0.39
CA ASN A 54 6.86 10.13 0.55
C ASN A 54 6.40 10.45 1.97
N PHE A 55 5.26 11.16 2.13
CA PHE A 55 4.85 11.62 3.45
C PHE A 55 3.73 10.81 4.09
N ILE A 56 3.01 10.02 3.31
CA ILE A 56 1.90 9.20 3.82
C ILE A 56 2.19 7.72 3.62
N MET A 57 2.43 7.29 2.39
CA MET A 57 2.55 5.87 2.05
C MET A 57 3.80 5.22 2.63
N THR A 58 4.96 5.82 2.43
CA THR A 58 6.22 5.23 2.89
C THR A 58 6.31 5.17 4.41
N PRO A 59 5.98 6.25 5.17
CA PRO A 59 5.92 6.15 6.62
C PRO A 59 4.90 5.12 7.10
N ALA A 60 3.74 5.04 6.43
CA ALA A 60 2.71 4.07 6.79
C ALA A 60 3.18 2.63 6.53
N LEU A 61 3.89 2.40 5.43
CA LEU A 61 4.49 1.10 5.14
C LEU A 61 5.44 0.66 6.26
N VAL A 62 6.36 1.54 6.62
CA VAL A 62 7.34 1.27 7.68
C VAL A 62 6.63 1.00 9.01
N SER A 63 5.66 1.84 9.36
CA SER A 63 4.89 1.70 10.61
C SER A 63 4.08 0.41 10.63
N SER A 64 3.47 0.04 9.50
CA SER A 64 2.69 -1.21 9.40
C SER A 64 3.56 -2.42 9.66
N TRP A 65 4.74 -2.48 9.05
CA TRP A 65 5.66 -3.59 9.26
C TRP A 65 6.20 -3.61 10.69
N LEU A 66 6.59 -2.44 11.22
CA LEU A 66 7.12 -2.34 12.57
C LEU A 66 6.10 -2.83 13.61
N PHE A 67 4.89 -2.28 13.57
CA PHE A 67 3.86 -2.65 14.55
C PHE A 67 3.36 -4.07 14.32
N GLY A 68 3.32 -4.54 13.09
CA GLY A 68 2.97 -5.92 12.79
C GLY A 68 3.97 -6.92 13.39
N LEU A 69 5.26 -6.64 13.25
CA LEU A 69 6.31 -7.48 13.85
C LEU A 69 6.27 -7.44 15.38
N ILE A 70 5.99 -6.28 15.96
CA ILE A 70 5.83 -6.16 17.42
C ILE A 70 4.64 -7.01 17.89
N LEU A 71 3.54 -7.01 17.16
CA LEU A 71 2.37 -7.84 17.49
C LEU A 71 2.70 -9.33 17.46
N ILE A 72 3.45 -9.77 16.45
CA ILE A 72 3.89 -11.17 16.37
C ILE A 72 4.76 -11.52 17.59
N SER A 73 5.63 -10.61 17.99
CA SER A 73 6.47 -10.78 19.18
C SER A 73 5.63 -10.91 20.45
N ILE A 74 4.58 -10.11 20.61
CA ILE A 74 3.71 -10.13 21.79
C ILE A 74 2.88 -11.41 21.84
N VAL A 75 2.28 -11.79 20.69
CA VAL A 75 1.44 -13.01 20.60
C VAL A 75 2.29 -14.27 20.72
N GLY A 76 3.53 -14.22 20.25
CA GLY A 76 4.45 -15.33 20.25
C GLY A 76 4.84 -15.75 18.84
N PHE A 77 6.10 -16.12 18.67
CA PHE A 77 6.62 -16.51 17.36
C PHE A 77 6.04 -17.85 16.87
N GLU A 78 5.43 -18.63 17.75
CA GLU A 78 4.70 -19.85 17.37
C GLU A 78 3.54 -19.53 16.41
N SER A 79 2.99 -18.32 16.48
CA SER A 79 1.92 -17.91 15.59
C SER A 79 2.34 -17.94 14.11
N LEU A 80 3.63 -17.87 13.81
CA LEU A 80 4.14 -17.99 12.45
C LEU A 80 3.86 -19.35 11.82
N GLY A 81 3.55 -20.37 12.64
CA GLY A 81 3.10 -21.66 12.14
C GLY A 81 1.67 -21.69 11.67
N SER A 82 0.89 -20.65 11.96
CA SER A 82 -0.51 -20.57 11.53
C SER A 82 -0.59 -20.28 10.04
N LYS A 83 -1.42 -21.04 9.31
CA LYS A 83 -1.55 -20.87 7.87
C LYS A 83 -2.14 -19.52 7.50
N TRP A 84 -3.13 -19.04 8.27
CA TRP A 84 -3.75 -17.73 8.00
C TRP A 84 -2.73 -16.59 8.07
N LEU A 85 -1.82 -16.65 9.04
CA LEU A 85 -0.79 -15.62 9.18
C LEU A 85 0.24 -15.71 8.06
N GLN A 86 0.61 -16.93 7.65
CA GLN A 86 1.53 -17.15 6.53
C GLN A 86 0.95 -16.58 5.24
N ILE A 87 -0.33 -16.83 4.97
CA ILE A 87 -1.02 -16.30 3.79
C ILE A 87 -1.08 -14.77 3.86
N LYS A 88 -1.45 -14.23 5.03
CA LYS A 88 -1.48 -12.78 5.23
C LYS A 88 -0.11 -12.14 4.95
N LEU A 89 0.95 -12.71 5.50
CA LEU A 89 2.30 -12.20 5.31
C LEU A 89 2.72 -12.24 3.84
N THR A 90 2.36 -13.31 3.12
CA THR A 90 2.62 -13.42 1.69
C THR A 90 1.92 -12.29 0.94
N LEU A 91 0.65 -12.04 1.25
CA LEU A 91 -0.12 -10.95 0.61
C LEU A 91 0.47 -9.58 0.94
N VAL A 92 0.93 -9.39 2.18
CA VAL A 92 1.55 -8.12 2.61
C VAL A 92 2.88 -7.91 1.88
N ILE A 93 3.65 -8.97 1.67
CA ILE A 93 4.90 -8.89 0.89
C ILE A 93 4.57 -8.49 -0.55
N LEU A 94 3.54 -9.07 -1.15
CA LEU A 94 3.10 -8.67 -2.49
C LEU A 94 2.71 -7.20 -2.54
N LEU A 95 2.01 -6.69 -1.51
CA LEU A 95 1.67 -5.27 -1.42
C LEU A 95 2.92 -4.41 -1.29
N THR A 96 3.93 -4.89 -0.59
CA THR A 96 5.20 -4.16 -0.42
C THR A 96 5.90 -4.02 -1.77
N PHE A 97 5.97 -5.10 -2.55
CA PHE A 97 6.51 -5.04 -3.92
C PHE A 97 5.70 -4.09 -4.79
N TYR A 98 4.37 -4.13 -4.68
CA TYR A 98 3.48 -3.22 -5.39
C TYR A 98 3.77 -1.76 -5.02
N HIS A 99 3.98 -1.48 -3.73
CA HIS A 99 4.32 -0.14 -3.25
C HIS A 99 5.59 0.40 -3.94
N PHE A 100 6.63 -0.42 -4.00
CA PHE A 100 7.89 0.00 -4.64
C PHE A 100 7.75 0.11 -6.15
N TYR A 101 6.90 -0.72 -6.76
CA TYR A 101 6.58 -0.57 -8.18
C TYR A 101 5.90 0.77 -8.45
N LEU A 102 4.98 1.19 -7.59
CA LEU A 102 4.36 2.52 -7.70
C LEU A 102 5.42 3.63 -7.58
N GLY A 103 6.43 3.43 -6.73
CA GLY A 103 7.55 4.37 -6.64
C GLY A 103 8.32 4.50 -7.93
N THR A 104 8.49 3.41 -8.66
CA THR A 104 9.12 3.40 -9.98
C THR A 104 8.27 4.21 -10.98
N ILE A 105 6.95 4.01 -10.97
CA ILE A 105 6.03 4.76 -11.82
C ILE A 105 6.08 6.25 -11.48
N LEU A 106 6.12 6.57 -10.17
CA LEU A 106 6.26 7.95 -9.69
C LEU A 106 7.49 8.62 -10.30
N ALA A 107 8.62 7.92 -10.28
CA ALA A 107 9.86 8.42 -10.87
C ALA A 107 9.73 8.64 -12.38
N ASN A 108 9.01 7.75 -13.06
CA ASN A 108 8.78 7.90 -14.51
C ASN A 108 7.97 9.15 -14.81
N PHE A 109 6.92 9.42 -14.03
CA PHE A 109 6.15 10.65 -14.19
C PHE A 109 6.96 11.89 -13.84
N LYS A 110 7.75 11.81 -12.76
CA LYS A 110 8.60 12.93 -12.34
C LYS A 110 9.57 13.34 -13.44
N ASN A 111 10.11 12.36 -14.16
CA ASN A 111 11.10 12.59 -15.21
C ASN A 111 10.47 12.68 -16.61
N ASP A 112 9.14 12.71 -16.71
CA ASP A 112 8.38 12.84 -17.96
C ASP A 112 8.67 11.72 -18.97
N ILE A 113 8.99 10.53 -18.48
CA ILE A 113 9.29 9.36 -19.32
C ILE A 113 8.19 8.29 -19.27
N ASN A 114 7.01 8.64 -18.78
CA ASN A 114 5.88 7.71 -18.74
C ASN A 114 5.40 7.34 -20.13
N LYS A 115 5.29 6.04 -20.41
CA LYS A 115 4.80 5.51 -21.68
C LYS A 115 3.54 4.67 -21.53
N LYS A 116 3.04 4.50 -20.29
CA LYS A 116 1.86 3.68 -20.03
C LYS A 116 0.58 4.47 -20.27
N THR A 117 -0.46 3.74 -20.64
CA THR A 117 -1.77 4.33 -20.94
C THR A 117 -2.60 4.51 -19.67
N PRO A 118 -3.62 5.40 -19.70
CA PRO A 118 -4.56 5.49 -18.55
C PRO A 118 -5.23 4.18 -18.22
N LYS A 119 -5.55 3.37 -19.22
CA LYS A 119 -6.17 2.05 -19.02
C LYS A 119 -5.28 1.13 -18.20
N PHE A 120 -3.96 1.17 -18.42
CA PHE A 120 -3.00 0.40 -17.64
C PHE A 120 -3.11 0.74 -16.14
N TYR A 121 -3.18 2.02 -15.80
CA TYR A 121 -3.25 2.45 -14.39
C TYR A 121 -4.60 2.12 -13.77
N ARG A 122 -5.68 2.10 -14.55
CA ARG A 122 -6.98 1.67 -14.04
C ARG A 122 -6.96 0.20 -13.62
N TYR A 123 -6.37 -0.67 -14.43
CA TYR A 123 -6.20 -2.07 -14.08
C TYR A 123 -5.23 -2.25 -12.90
N LEU A 124 -4.16 -1.46 -12.89
CA LEU A 124 -3.19 -1.50 -11.81
C LEU A 124 -3.85 -1.18 -10.47
N ASN A 125 -4.79 -0.25 -10.44
CA ASN A 125 -5.49 0.15 -9.23
C ASN A 125 -6.36 -0.98 -8.64
N GLU A 126 -6.72 -1.96 -9.43
CA GLU A 126 -7.53 -3.09 -8.94
C GLU A 126 -6.70 -4.10 -8.14
N VAL A 127 -5.39 -4.16 -8.36
CA VAL A 127 -4.51 -5.11 -7.68
C VAL A 127 -4.55 -4.94 -6.16
N PRO A 128 -4.33 -3.75 -5.58
CA PRO A 128 -4.39 -3.61 -4.13
C PRO A 128 -5.80 -3.82 -3.58
N THR A 129 -6.83 -3.52 -4.35
CA THR A 129 -8.22 -3.76 -3.93
C THR A 129 -8.47 -5.24 -3.70
N ILE A 130 -8.06 -6.07 -4.65
CA ILE A 130 -8.23 -7.53 -4.56
C ILE A 130 -7.43 -8.07 -3.38
N ILE A 131 -6.18 -7.64 -3.24
CA ILE A 131 -5.31 -8.09 -2.15
C ILE A 131 -5.89 -7.67 -0.80
N LEU A 132 -6.40 -6.44 -0.69
CA LEU A 132 -7.02 -5.96 0.54
C LEU A 132 -8.22 -6.82 0.94
N ILE A 133 -9.09 -7.14 -0.01
CA ILE A 133 -10.26 -7.98 0.25
C ILE A 133 -9.80 -9.34 0.78
N LEU A 134 -8.81 -9.95 0.16
CA LEU A 134 -8.27 -11.24 0.59
C LEU A 134 -7.68 -11.16 2.00
N ILE A 135 -6.90 -10.13 2.29
CA ILE A 135 -6.28 -9.94 3.60
C ILE A 135 -7.36 -9.81 4.68
N VAL A 136 -8.37 -8.98 4.45
CA VAL A 136 -9.44 -8.75 5.44
C VAL A 136 -10.17 -10.04 5.75
N PHE A 137 -10.54 -10.81 4.73
CA PHE A 137 -11.23 -12.09 4.94
C PHE A 137 -10.35 -13.09 5.69
N ILE A 138 -9.08 -13.18 5.33
CA ILE A 138 -8.14 -14.10 6.00
C ILE A 138 -7.96 -13.73 7.48
N VAL A 139 -7.82 -12.44 7.77
CA VAL A 139 -7.60 -11.97 9.14
C VAL A 139 -8.84 -12.14 10.00
N ILE A 140 -10.02 -11.85 9.46
CA ILE A 140 -11.27 -11.91 10.22
C ILE A 140 -11.73 -13.36 10.42
N PHE A 141 -11.75 -14.16 9.37
CA PHE A 141 -12.24 -15.53 9.44
C PHE A 141 -11.20 -16.52 9.97
N LYS A 142 -9.93 -16.29 9.70
CA LYS A 142 -8.83 -17.21 10.08
C LYS A 142 -9.17 -18.66 9.75
N PRO A 143 -9.51 -18.97 8.46
CA PRO A 143 -10.12 -20.24 8.08
C PRO A 143 -9.18 -21.44 8.22
N ILE A 144 -7.87 -21.22 8.35
CA ILE A 144 -6.88 -22.30 8.41
C ILE A 144 -5.86 -22.06 9.51
#